data_3c240a2bc00d488a83077236480475e3
#
_entry.id   3c240a2bc00d488a83077236480475e3
#
_cell.length_a   1.000
_cell.length_b   1.000
_cell.length_c   1.000
_cell.angle_alpha   90.00
_cell.angle_beta   90.00
_cell.angle_gamma   90.00
#
_symmetry.space_group_name_H-M   'P 1'
#
loop_
_entity.id
_entity.type
_entity.pdbx_description
1 polymer ?
#
loop_
_entity_poly.entity_id
_entity_poly.type
_entity_poly.pdbx_seq_one_letter_code
_entity_poly.pdbx_strand_id
1 'polypeptide(L)'
;PSASRRELLIFALPALVLIAAAFVLAWQFVRPAPPKKIVISTGAGAVLFSCLAARAMGAPFISVDSFARFDRPSAFARMAKPFATSVVVQSPALKTIWPDALLFDPLKRLDTPPPPKEELIFVTVGATLGFERMIETVAKLKRSGQIPERVVFQTGSGPFPEGLGNDVETVREMPFDAVQALLQRAKIVITHGGTGSLITALRAGCNVIAMPREFERREHYDNHQSEITDAFVARGLILAAHDEAEMAAALEQARHRTPTLATTDPSELRDFLSAEIAKVEKRIAQ
;
A
#
# COMPACT_ATOMS: atom_id res chain seq x y z
N PRO A 1 -0.07 29.94 -28.62
CA PRO A 1 -0.03 28.51 -28.87
C PRO A 1 -1.37 27.91 -28.50
N SER A 2 -2.17 27.60 -29.54
CA SER A 2 -3.48 26.95 -29.33
C SER A 2 -3.25 25.49 -28.94
N ALA A 3 -3.76 25.09 -27.78
CA ALA A 3 -3.77 23.70 -27.37
C ALA A 3 -4.38 22.82 -28.47
N SER A 4 -3.76 21.70 -28.79
CA SER A 4 -4.25 20.81 -29.82
C SER A 4 -5.63 20.27 -29.43
N ARG A 5 -6.50 19.97 -30.43
CA ARG A 5 -7.81 19.36 -30.15
C ARG A 5 -7.72 18.07 -29.32
N ARG A 6 -6.58 17.35 -29.36
CA ARG A 6 -6.31 16.17 -28.54
C ARG A 6 -6.06 16.54 -27.08
N GLU A 7 -5.31 17.59 -26.80
CA GLU A 7 -5.06 18.06 -25.42
C GLU A 7 -6.35 18.58 -24.78
N LEU A 8 -7.18 19.31 -25.52
CA LEU A 8 -8.50 19.74 -25.04
C LEU A 8 -9.40 18.55 -24.70
N LEU A 9 -9.39 17.46 -25.47
CA LEU A 9 -10.18 16.26 -25.20
C LEU A 9 -9.66 15.48 -23.99
N ILE A 10 -8.33 15.43 -23.79
CA ILE A 10 -7.72 14.72 -22.64
C ILE A 10 -8.11 15.39 -21.31
N PHE A 11 -8.27 16.72 -21.30
CA PHE A 11 -8.68 17.44 -20.08
C PHE A 11 -10.20 17.66 -19.98
N ALA A 12 -10.90 17.81 -21.08
CA ALA A 12 -12.34 18.05 -21.08
C ALA A 12 -13.16 16.80 -20.76
N LEU A 13 -12.74 15.61 -21.20
CA LEU A 13 -13.48 14.37 -20.95
C LEU A 13 -13.50 13.99 -19.45
N PRO A 14 -12.38 13.99 -18.72
CA PRO A 14 -12.40 13.79 -17.27
C PRO A 14 -13.21 14.86 -16.52
N ALA A 15 -13.14 16.13 -16.95
CA ALA A 15 -13.92 17.20 -16.35
C ALA A 15 -15.44 17.00 -16.54
N LEU A 16 -15.87 16.59 -17.73
CA LEU A 16 -17.27 16.26 -18.02
C LEU A 16 -17.76 15.06 -17.22
N VAL A 17 -16.94 14.02 -17.07
CA VAL A 17 -17.26 12.85 -16.23
C VAL A 17 -17.41 13.25 -14.78
N LEU A 18 -16.53 14.13 -14.27
CA LEU A 18 -16.61 14.65 -12.91
C LEU A 18 -17.84 15.51 -12.66
N ILE A 19 -18.18 16.38 -13.60
CA ILE A 19 -19.40 17.20 -13.56
C ILE A 19 -20.65 16.30 -13.62
N ALA A 20 -20.67 15.30 -14.50
CA ALA A 20 -21.77 14.37 -14.61
C ALA A 20 -21.92 13.52 -13.32
N ALA A 21 -20.83 13.03 -12.76
CA ALA A 21 -20.84 12.29 -11.49
C ALA A 21 -21.31 13.16 -10.32
N ALA A 22 -20.86 14.41 -10.24
CA ALA A 22 -21.33 15.39 -9.28
C ALA A 22 -22.81 15.69 -9.45
N PHE A 23 -23.28 15.82 -10.69
CA PHE A 23 -24.69 16.08 -11.00
C PHE A 23 -25.59 14.87 -10.68
N VAL A 24 -25.16 13.64 -10.97
CA VAL A 24 -25.89 12.42 -10.62
C VAL A 24 -26.00 12.26 -9.09
N LEU A 25 -24.92 12.54 -8.37
CA LEU A 25 -24.93 12.55 -6.90
C LEU A 25 -25.83 13.67 -6.35
N ALA A 26 -25.71 14.88 -6.88
CA ALA A 26 -26.59 16.00 -6.53
C ALA A 26 -28.06 15.66 -6.76
N TRP A 27 -28.39 15.07 -7.92
CA TRP A 27 -29.74 14.62 -8.26
C TRP A 27 -30.29 13.57 -7.29
N GLN A 28 -29.46 12.65 -6.81
CA GLN A 28 -29.89 11.65 -5.81
C GLN A 28 -30.21 12.30 -4.45
N PHE A 29 -29.62 13.44 -4.15
CA PHE A 29 -29.86 14.19 -2.91
C PHE A 29 -31.05 15.18 -3.01
N VAL A 30 -31.35 15.72 -4.20
CA VAL A 30 -32.42 16.71 -4.42
C VAL A 30 -33.82 16.06 -4.50
N ARG A 31 -33.95 14.75 -4.52
CA ARG A 31 -35.26 14.08 -4.42
C ARG A 31 -35.93 14.37 -3.09
N PRO A 32 -37.27 14.54 -3.03
CA PRO A 32 -38.01 15.12 -1.92
C PRO A 32 -38.04 14.32 -0.60
N ALA A 33 -37.25 13.29 -0.47
CA ALA A 33 -36.96 12.68 0.83
C ALA A 33 -35.60 13.23 1.32
N PRO A 34 -35.48 13.69 2.58
CA PRO A 34 -34.21 14.14 3.12
C PRO A 34 -33.18 13.04 2.94
N PRO A 35 -31.98 13.36 2.44
CA PRO A 35 -30.97 12.33 2.15
C PRO A 35 -30.49 11.76 3.47
N LYS A 36 -31.00 10.62 3.78
CA LYS A 36 -30.60 9.79 4.91
C LYS A 36 -29.33 9.01 4.50
N LYS A 37 -28.27 9.74 4.16
CA LYS A 37 -27.06 9.21 3.55
C LYS A 37 -25.83 9.75 4.27
N ILE A 38 -24.80 8.92 4.38
CA ILE A 38 -23.46 9.28 4.79
C ILE A 38 -22.53 9.02 3.61
N VAL A 39 -21.52 9.86 3.43
CA VAL A 39 -20.46 9.65 2.45
C VAL A 39 -19.20 9.23 3.16
N ILE A 40 -18.65 8.09 2.77
CA ILE A 40 -17.36 7.59 3.24
C ILE A 40 -16.48 7.48 2.00
N SER A 41 -15.31 8.10 2.02
CA SER A 41 -14.38 8.06 0.90
C SER A 41 -12.97 7.77 1.38
N THR A 42 -12.33 6.83 0.68
CA THR A 42 -10.91 6.47 0.88
C THR A 42 -9.96 7.21 -0.08
N GLY A 43 -10.49 8.14 -0.90
CA GLY A 43 -9.68 8.93 -1.81
C GLY A 43 -10.03 8.76 -3.27
N ALA A 44 -9.09 9.10 -4.11
CA ALA A 44 -9.09 9.48 -5.52
C ALA A 44 -9.62 10.89 -5.75
N GLY A 45 -8.81 11.74 -6.44
CA GLY A 45 -9.16 13.14 -6.69
C GLY A 45 -10.49 13.32 -7.40
N ALA A 46 -10.88 12.35 -8.24
CA ALA A 46 -12.13 12.38 -8.98
C ALA A 46 -13.40 12.42 -8.10
N VAL A 47 -13.37 11.81 -6.92
CA VAL A 47 -14.55 11.76 -6.02
C VAL A 47 -14.66 12.96 -5.07
N LEU A 48 -13.66 13.84 -5.04
CA LEU A 48 -13.68 15.01 -4.15
C LEU A 48 -14.91 15.89 -4.39
N PHE A 49 -15.23 16.19 -5.63
CA PHE A 49 -16.40 17.01 -5.96
C PHE A 49 -17.72 16.36 -5.52
N SER A 50 -17.81 15.04 -5.62
CA SER A 50 -18.96 14.29 -5.14
C SER A 50 -19.10 14.38 -3.60
N CYS A 51 -17.97 14.31 -2.89
CA CYS A 51 -17.94 14.49 -1.43
C CYS A 51 -18.37 15.91 -1.02
N LEU A 52 -17.88 16.92 -1.75
CA LEU A 52 -18.24 18.32 -1.50
C LEU A 52 -19.74 18.58 -1.77
N ALA A 53 -20.28 18.06 -2.87
CA ALA A 53 -21.69 18.17 -3.19
C ALA A 53 -22.57 17.51 -2.09
N ALA A 54 -22.22 16.30 -1.68
CA ALA A 54 -22.92 15.61 -0.61
C ALA A 54 -22.89 16.39 0.71
N ARG A 55 -21.74 16.96 1.05
CA ARG A 55 -21.57 17.78 2.26
C ARG A 55 -22.38 19.07 2.20
N ALA A 56 -22.41 19.75 1.06
CA ALA A 56 -23.21 20.94 0.84
C ALA A 56 -24.71 20.67 1.01
N MET A 57 -25.15 19.44 0.76
CA MET A 57 -26.52 18.97 0.96
C MET A 57 -26.78 18.41 2.37
N GLY A 58 -25.88 18.62 3.32
CA GLY A 58 -26.04 18.25 4.72
C GLY A 58 -25.68 16.81 5.07
N ALA A 59 -25.20 15.99 4.11
CA ALA A 59 -24.76 14.65 4.41
C ALA A 59 -23.44 14.67 5.21
N PRO A 60 -23.28 13.85 6.28
CA PRO A 60 -22.01 13.63 6.92
C PRO A 60 -21.00 13.08 5.89
N PHE A 61 -19.76 13.60 5.93
CA PHE A 61 -18.67 13.14 5.09
C PHE A 61 -17.49 12.69 5.95
N ILE A 62 -17.12 11.43 5.85
CA ILE A 62 -15.95 10.83 6.51
C ILE A 62 -14.86 10.62 5.46
N SER A 63 -13.74 11.31 5.61
CA SER A 63 -12.54 11.11 4.81
C SER A 63 -11.64 10.11 5.51
N VAL A 64 -11.37 8.98 4.87
CA VAL A 64 -10.43 7.96 5.37
C VAL A 64 -9.17 8.03 4.51
N ASP A 65 -8.04 8.40 5.11
CA ASP A 65 -6.76 8.39 4.38
C ASP A 65 -6.23 6.96 4.19
N SER A 66 -5.43 6.76 3.15
CA SER A 66 -4.94 5.44 2.78
C SER A 66 -3.99 4.87 3.83
N PHE A 67 -4.08 3.56 4.09
CA PHE A 67 -3.09 2.83 4.90
C PHE A 67 -1.67 2.89 4.31
N ALA A 68 -1.52 3.15 3.01
CA ALA A 68 -0.21 3.34 2.37
C ALA A 68 0.40 4.74 2.62
N ARG A 69 -0.22 5.60 3.44
CA ARG A 69 0.28 6.92 3.84
C ARG A 69 0.68 6.89 5.31
N PHE A 70 1.97 7.09 5.57
CA PHE A 70 2.53 6.97 6.92
C PHE A 70 2.95 8.30 7.52
N ASP A 71 3.66 9.15 6.77
CA ASP A 71 4.24 10.41 7.23
C ASP A 71 3.64 11.64 6.55
N ARG A 72 2.96 11.47 5.41
CA ARG A 72 2.33 12.56 4.65
C ARG A 72 0.91 12.21 4.23
N PRO A 73 -0.07 13.08 4.57
CA PRO A 73 -1.44 12.87 4.12
C PRO A 73 -1.53 12.91 2.60
N SER A 74 -2.41 12.11 2.03
CA SER A 74 -2.67 12.14 0.59
C SER A 74 -3.15 13.52 0.11
N ALA A 75 -2.96 13.82 -1.16
CA ALA A 75 -3.49 15.06 -1.75
C ALA A 75 -5.01 15.16 -1.59
N PHE A 76 -5.71 14.04 -1.76
CA PHE A 76 -7.15 13.97 -1.52
C PHE A 76 -7.50 14.32 -0.07
N ALA A 77 -6.86 13.68 0.91
CA ALA A 77 -7.17 13.90 2.34
C ALA A 77 -6.90 15.37 2.75
N ARG A 78 -5.84 16.00 2.23
CA ARG A 78 -5.55 17.43 2.46
C ARG A 78 -6.66 18.33 1.91
N MET A 79 -7.16 18.05 0.71
CA MET A 79 -8.24 18.83 0.09
C MET A 79 -9.59 18.54 0.74
N ALA A 80 -9.83 17.33 1.18
CA ALA A 80 -11.09 16.91 1.79
C ALA A 80 -11.24 17.38 3.25
N LYS A 81 -10.13 17.48 4.01
CA LYS A 81 -10.12 17.79 5.44
C LYS A 81 -10.99 18.98 5.84
N PRO A 82 -10.97 20.17 5.18
CA PRO A 82 -11.78 21.33 5.56
C PRO A 82 -13.31 21.07 5.49
N PHE A 83 -13.73 20.11 4.71
CA PHE A 83 -15.13 19.80 4.43
C PHE A 83 -15.61 18.52 5.12
N ALA A 84 -14.68 17.68 5.56
CA ALA A 84 -15.02 16.42 6.23
C ALA A 84 -15.65 16.67 7.60
N THR A 85 -16.69 15.88 7.91
CA THR A 85 -17.26 15.82 9.26
C THR A 85 -16.30 15.11 10.21
N SER A 86 -15.59 14.11 9.70
CA SER A 86 -14.54 13.40 10.41
C SER A 86 -13.44 13.02 9.43
N VAL A 87 -12.20 13.12 9.89
CA VAL A 87 -11.02 12.67 9.16
C VAL A 87 -10.43 11.49 9.92
N VAL A 88 -10.20 10.42 9.18
CA VAL A 88 -9.55 9.20 9.69
C VAL A 88 -8.17 9.09 9.08
N VAL A 89 -7.19 8.85 9.93
CA VAL A 89 -5.80 8.51 9.56
C VAL A 89 -5.46 7.12 10.08
N GLN A 90 -4.55 6.43 9.38
CA GLN A 90 -4.19 5.06 9.67
C GLN A 90 -2.73 4.91 10.13
N SER A 91 -2.07 6.03 10.44
CA SER A 91 -0.70 6.05 10.97
C SER A 91 -0.59 7.01 12.15
N PRO A 92 0.13 6.63 13.23
CA PRO A 92 0.41 7.52 14.36
C PRO A 92 1.12 8.82 13.96
N ALA A 93 2.02 8.78 12.96
CA ALA A 93 2.69 9.98 12.48
C ALA A 93 1.71 10.98 11.85
N LEU A 94 0.70 10.50 11.10
CA LEU A 94 -0.35 11.37 10.59
C LEU A 94 -1.24 11.96 11.68
N LYS A 95 -1.46 11.23 12.77
CA LYS A 95 -2.18 11.76 13.95
C LYS A 95 -1.42 12.90 14.60
N THR A 96 -0.08 12.86 14.57
CA THR A 96 0.76 13.98 15.05
C THR A 96 0.61 15.21 14.16
N ILE A 97 0.52 15.03 12.84
CA ILE A 97 0.30 16.12 11.88
C ILE A 97 -1.13 16.68 11.97
N TRP A 98 -2.10 15.83 12.20
CA TRP A 98 -3.53 16.17 12.31
C TRP A 98 -4.09 15.71 13.66
N PRO A 99 -3.88 16.50 14.75
CA PRO A 99 -4.30 16.12 16.11
C PRO A 99 -5.80 15.86 16.25
N ASP A 100 -6.62 16.49 15.41
CA ASP A 100 -8.09 16.34 15.38
C ASP A 100 -8.56 15.10 14.60
N ALA A 101 -7.70 14.47 13.77
CA ALA A 101 -8.09 13.28 13.06
C ALA A 101 -8.27 12.08 14.01
N LEU A 102 -9.15 11.15 13.63
CA LEU A 102 -9.30 9.88 14.33
C LEU A 102 -8.20 8.91 13.84
N LEU A 103 -7.52 8.27 14.77
CA LEU A 103 -6.49 7.28 14.45
C LEU A 103 -7.05 5.87 14.56
N PHE A 104 -6.94 5.12 13.48
CA PHE A 104 -7.19 3.67 13.44
C PHE A 104 -6.00 3.00 12.76
N ASP A 105 -4.98 2.64 13.53
CA ASP A 105 -3.80 1.94 12.99
C ASP A 105 -4.12 0.44 12.86
N PRO A 106 -4.26 -0.06 11.62
CA PRO A 106 -4.60 -1.47 11.42
C PRO A 106 -3.40 -2.39 11.63
N LEU A 107 -2.16 -1.87 11.66
CA LEU A 107 -0.95 -2.68 11.75
C LEU A 107 -0.77 -3.22 13.16
N LYS A 108 -0.91 -4.52 13.32
CA LYS A 108 -0.78 -5.22 14.61
C LYS A 108 0.38 -6.21 14.57
N ARG A 109 1.23 -6.19 15.58
CA ARG A 109 2.20 -7.25 15.82
C ARG A 109 1.49 -8.49 16.36
N LEU A 110 2.01 -9.65 16.02
CA LEU A 110 1.53 -10.93 16.54
C LEU A 110 2.57 -11.47 17.52
N ASP A 111 2.14 -11.76 18.74
CA ASP A 111 2.99 -12.37 19.78
C ASP A 111 3.03 -13.90 19.65
N THR A 112 3.12 -14.38 18.42
CA THR A 112 3.26 -15.81 18.13
C THR A 112 4.68 -16.08 17.63
N PRO A 113 5.29 -17.22 18.00
CA PRO A 113 6.59 -17.59 17.48
C PRO A 113 6.50 -17.79 15.96
N PRO A 114 7.54 -17.41 15.22
CA PRO A 114 7.57 -17.62 13.77
C PRO A 114 7.57 -19.13 13.47
N PRO A 115 6.88 -19.55 12.40
CA PRO A 115 6.92 -20.93 11.97
C PRO A 115 8.33 -21.32 11.48
N PRO A 116 8.70 -22.63 11.53
CA PRO A 116 9.96 -23.10 10.97
C PRO A 116 10.04 -22.80 9.47
N LYS A 117 11.23 -22.40 9.01
CA LYS A 117 11.50 -21.97 7.63
C LYS A 117 12.65 -22.77 7.01
N GLU A 118 12.64 -22.86 5.69
CA GLU A 118 13.76 -23.39 4.91
C GLU A 118 14.82 -22.28 4.70
N GLU A 119 16.08 -22.68 4.49
CA GLU A 119 17.15 -21.75 4.04
C GLU A 119 16.90 -21.35 2.57
N LEU A 120 15.83 -20.61 2.38
CA LEU A 120 15.27 -20.21 1.10
C LEU A 120 15.03 -18.71 1.11
N ILE A 121 15.50 -18.04 0.06
CA ILE A 121 15.20 -16.63 -0.21
C ILE A 121 14.17 -16.56 -1.35
N PHE A 122 13.08 -15.87 -1.11
CA PHE A 122 12.09 -15.54 -2.14
C PHE A 122 12.21 -14.07 -2.53
N VAL A 123 12.51 -13.82 -3.81
CA VAL A 123 12.65 -12.47 -4.39
C VAL A 123 11.44 -12.19 -5.25
N THR A 124 10.65 -11.17 -4.91
CA THR A 124 9.40 -10.87 -5.63
C THR A 124 9.25 -9.40 -5.94
N VAL A 125 8.92 -9.10 -7.18
CA VAL A 125 8.61 -7.73 -7.66
C VAL A 125 7.14 -7.34 -7.46
N GLY A 126 6.33 -8.23 -6.87
CA GLY A 126 4.87 -8.06 -6.76
C GLY A 126 4.13 -8.60 -7.96
N ALA A 127 2.91 -8.09 -8.21
CA ALA A 127 1.99 -8.74 -9.14
C ALA A 127 2.38 -8.61 -10.62
N THR A 128 2.87 -7.46 -11.09
CA THR A 128 2.92 -7.20 -12.55
C THR A 128 4.18 -6.48 -13.02
N LEU A 129 4.61 -5.43 -12.33
CA LEU A 129 5.70 -4.58 -12.82
C LEU A 129 7.07 -5.22 -12.52
N GLY A 130 7.92 -5.31 -13.53
CA GLY A 130 9.31 -5.69 -13.33
C GLY A 130 10.05 -4.72 -12.43
N PHE A 131 11.14 -5.18 -11.80
CA PHE A 131 12.01 -4.36 -10.97
C PHE A 131 13.46 -4.81 -11.14
N GLU A 132 14.03 -4.41 -12.27
CA GLU A 132 15.34 -4.89 -12.74
C GLU A 132 16.46 -4.61 -11.71
N ARG A 133 16.53 -3.41 -11.13
CA ARG A 133 17.54 -3.05 -10.13
C ARG A 133 17.56 -4.03 -8.96
N MET A 134 16.41 -4.37 -8.39
CA MET A 134 16.34 -5.31 -7.28
C MET A 134 16.77 -6.72 -7.70
N ILE A 135 16.26 -7.20 -8.83
CA ILE A 135 16.59 -8.54 -9.37
C ILE A 135 18.09 -8.65 -9.63
N GLU A 136 18.69 -7.67 -10.32
CA GLU A 136 20.10 -7.70 -10.65
C GLU A 136 21.00 -7.53 -9.42
N THR A 137 20.62 -6.71 -8.44
CA THR A 137 21.32 -6.59 -7.16
C THR A 137 21.42 -7.95 -6.46
N VAL A 138 20.30 -8.67 -6.32
CA VAL A 138 20.31 -9.98 -5.68
C VAL A 138 21.06 -11.02 -6.52
N ALA A 139 20.92 -10.98 -7.85
CA ALA A 139 21.63 -11.87 -8.77
C ALA A 139 23.15 -11.70 -8.69
N LYS A 140 23.66 -10.47 -8.58
CA LYS A 140 25.08 -10.19 -8.38
C LYS A 140 25.60 -10.79 -7.07
N LEU A 141 24.88 -10.60 -5.97
CA LEU A 141 25.24 -11.18 -4.68
C LEU A 141 25.21 -12.72 -4.73
N LYS A 142 24.28 -13.31 -5.48
CA LYS A 142 24.25 -14.77 -5.70
C LYS A 142 25.44 -15.25 -6.50
N ARG A 143 25.78 -14.58 -7.62
CA ARG A 143 26.96 -14.92 -8.47
C ARG A 143 28.28 -14.80 -7.70
N SER A 144 28.40 -13.83 -6.82
CA SER A 144 29.61 -13.63 -6.00
C SER A 144 29.73 -14.61 -4.83
N GLY A 145 28.75 -15.50 -4.62
CA GLY A 145 28.74 -16.46 -3.51
C GLY A 145 28.32 -15.89 -2.16
N GLN A 146 27.90 -14.63 -2.10
CA GLN A 146 27.43 -14.00 -0.84
C GLN A 146 26.04 -14.49 -0.42
N ILE A 147 25.30 -15.13 -1.32
CA ILE A 147 24.02 -15.78 -1.04
C ILE A 147 24.17 -17.30 -1.21
N PRO A 148 24.49 -18.05 -0.16
CA PRO A 148 24.57 -19.51 -0.21
C PRO A 148 23.19 -20.19 -0.26
N GLU A 149 22.12 -19.50 0.19
CA GLU A 149 20.77 -20.03 0.23
C GLU A 149 20.22 -20.31 -1.18
N ARG A 150 19.29 -21.26 -1.28
CA ARG A 150 18.45 -21.42 -2.47
C ARG A 150 17.65 -20.15 -2.73
N VAL A 151 17.48 -19.77 -3.99
CA VAL A 151 16.74 -18.55 -4.36
C VAL A 151 15.65 -18.85 -5.37
N VAL A 152 14.48 -18.29 -5.14
CA VAL A 152 13.38 -18.24 -6.13
C VAL A 152 13.13 -16.79 -6.50
N PHE A 153 13.27 -16.47 -7.79
CA PHE A 153 12.95 -15.16 -8.35
C PHE A 153 11.60 -15.15 -9.03
N GLN A 154 10.76 -14.19 -8.66
CA GLN A 154 9.57 -13.79 -9.41
C GLN A 154 9.85 -12.40 -10.02
N THR A 155 10.05 -12.34 -11.34
CA THR A 155 10.58 -11.16 -12.05
C THR A 155 9.52 -10.25 -12.65
N GLY A 156 8.25 -10.68 -12.71
CA GLY A 156 7.19 -9.96 -13.41
C GLY A 156 7.53 -9.78 -14.90
N SER A 157 7.33 -8.57 -15.41
CA SER A 157 7.69 -8.22 -16.79
C SER A 157 9.19 -8.00 -17.02
N GLY A 158 10.02 -8.08 -15.97
CA GLY A 158 11.47 -7.89 -16.07
C GLY A 158 12.20 -9.06 -16.72
N PRO A 159 13.49 -8.87 -17.06
CA PRO A 159 14.33 -9.93 -17.58
C PRO A 159 14.62 -11.00 -16.52
N PHE A 160 14.92 -12.21 -16.96
CA PHE A 160 15.45 -13.24 -16.08
C PHE A 160 16.94 -12.97 -15.80
N PRO A 161 17.39 -13.10 -14.54
CA PRO A 161 18.79 -13.00 -14.24
C PRO A 161 19.57 -14.20 -14.82
N GLU A 162 20.72 -13.93 -15.44
CA GLU A 162 21.56 -14.93 -16.09
C GLU A 162 22.76 -15.33 -15.22
N GLY A 163 23.41 -16.45 -15.55
CA GLY A 163 24.67 -16.88 -14.93
C GLY A 163 24.52 -17.33 -13.48
N LEU A 164 23.36 -17.86 -13.10
CA LEU A 164 23.07 -18.38 -11.76
C LEU A 164 23.14 -19.91 -11.73
N GLY A 165 23.42 -20.48 -10.55
CA GLY A 165 23.54 -21.92 -10.34
C GLY A 165 22.21 -22.67 -10.37
N ASN A 166 22.29 -24.01 -10.26
CA ASN A 166 21.11 -24.90 -10.29
C ASN A 166 20.21 -24.79 -9.04
N ASP A 167 20.64 -24.06 -8.02
CA ASP A 167 19.92 -23.76 -6.79
C ASP A 167 19.08 -22.48 -6.89
N VAL A 168 18.93 -21.97 -8.11
CA VAL A 168 18.09 -20.81 -8.43
C VAL A 168 16.96 -21.20 -9.36
N GLU A 169 15.76 -20.84 -8.97
CA GLU A 169 14.55 -20.95 -9.79
C GLU A 169 14.09 -19.55 -10.20
N THR A 170 13.66 -19.39 -11.44
CA THR A 170 13.18 -18.10 -11.96
C THR A 170 11.84 -18.27 -12.66
N VAL A 171 10.86 -17.48 -12.26
CA VAL A 171 9.53 -17.43 -12.87
C VAL A 171 9.12 -15.99 -13.14
N ARG A 172 8.27 -15.76 -14.12
CA ARG A 172 7.71 -14.42 -14.38
C ARG A 172 6.61 -14.09 -13.40
N GLU A 173 5.62 -14.94 -13.37
CA GLU A 173 4.40 -14.79 -12.58
C GLU A 173 4.03 -16.14 -11.96
N MET A 174 3.34 -16.09 -10.86
CA MET A 174 2.78 -17.29 -10.23
C MET A 174 1.41 -16.98 -9.61
N PRO A 175 0.55 -17.97 -9.50
CA PRO A 175 -0.73 -17.83 -8.80
C PRO A 175 -0.51 -17.43 -7.34
N PHE A 176 -1.48 -16.74 -6.76
CA PHE A 176 -1.38 -16.22 -5.39
C PHE A 176 -1.17 -17.32 -4.34
N ASP A 177 -1.79 -18.48 -4.52
CA ASP A 177 -1.61 -19.66 -3.66
C ASP A 177 -0.17 -20.21 -3.72
N ALA A 178 0.47 -20.19 -4.90
CA ALA A 178 1.88 -20.57 -5.04
C ALA A 178 2.80 -19.54 -4.34
N VAL A 179 2.49 -18.24 -4.43
CA VAL A 179 3.19 -17.20 -3.65
C VAL A 179 3.04 -17.48 -2.15
N GLN A 180 1.83 -17.78 -1.68
CA GLN A 180 1.58 -18.11 -0.27
C GLN A 180 2.38 -19.34 0.17
N ALA A 181 2.42 -20.39 -0.65
CA ALA A 181 3.19 -21.61 -0.35
C ALA A 181 4.69 -21.32 -0.24
N LEU A 182 5.25 -20.47 -1.11
CA LEU A 182 6.63 -20.03 -1.00
C LEU A 182 6.89 -19.20 0.26
N LEU A 183 6.02 -18.28 0.59
CA LEU A 183 6.12 -17.46 1.80
C LEU A 183 6.08 -18.30 3.08
N GLN A 184 5.32 -19.40 3.11
CA GLN A 184 5.33 -20.32 4.25
C GLN A 184 6.69 -21.02 4.44
N ARG A 185 7.45 -21.24 3.37
CA ARG A 185 8.74 -21.92 3.35
C ARG A 185 9.93 -20.98 3.49
N ALA A 186 9.89 -19.82 2.83
CA ALA A 186 11.01 -18.90 2.74
C ALA A 186 11.36 -18.26 4.10
N LYS A 187 12.64 -18.34 4.49
CA LYS A 187 13.19 -17.66 5.68
C LYS A 187 13.32 -16.17 5.44
N ILE A 188 13.78 -15.78 4.25
CA ILE A 188 13.99 -14.39 3.86
C ILE A 188 13.14 -14.08 2.61
N VAL A 189 12.51 -12.92 2.61
CA VAL A 189 11.80 -12.37 1.45
C VAL A 189 12.39 -11.03 1.09
N ILE A 190 12.84 -10.90 -0.16
CA ILE A 190 13.29 -9.62 -0.72
C ILE A 190 12.19 -9.12 -1.65
N THR A 191 11.68 -7.91 -1.40
CA THR A 191 10.55 -7.39 -2.17
C THR A 191 10.62 -5.88 -2.34
N HIS A 192 9.79 -5.35 -3.24
CA HIS A 192 9.58 -3.91 -3.36
C HIS A 192 8.82 -3.36 -2.15
N GLY A 193 8.81 -2.04 -1.96
CA GLY A 193 8.16 -1.36 -0.83
C GLY A 193 6.62 -1.34 -0.87
N GLY A 194 5.97 -2.30 -1.54
CA GLY A 194 4.51 -2.35 -1.62
C GLY A 194 3.87 -2.96 -0.38
N THR A 195 2.92 -2.26 0.23
CA THR A 195 2.25 -2.64 1.49
C THR A 195 1.71 -4.07 1.46
N GLY A 196 1.08 -4.48 0.36
CA GLY A 196 0.49 -5.83 0.23
C GLY A 196 1.55 -6.93 0.33
N SER A 197 2.69 -6.78 -0.37
CA SER A 197 3.78 -7.75 -0.33
C SER A 197 4.43 -7.80 1.05
N LEU A 198 4.68 -6.63 1.68
CA LEU A 198 5.26 -6.54 3.01
C LEU A 198 4.39 -7.23 4.07
N ILE A 199 3.10 -6.91 4.12
CA ILE A 199 2.17 -7.50 5.11
C ILE A 199 2.02 -8.99 4.90
N THR A 200 1.95 -9.46 3.65
CA THR A 200 1.79 -10.89 3.36
C THR A 200 3.01 -11.68 3.81
N ALA A 201 4.22 -11.16 3.57
CA ALA A 201 5.47 -11.80 4.01
C ALA A 201 5.63 -11.77 5.55
N LEU A 202 5.30 -10.65 6.20
CA LEU A 202 5.32 -10.52 7.67
C LEU A 202 4.32 -11.46 8.34
N ARG A 203 3.11 -11.60 7.78
CA ARG A 203 2.10 -12.54 8.27
C ARG A 203 2.55 -13.99 8.17
N ALA A 204 3.32 -14.31 7.14
CA ALA A 204 3.91 -15.63 6.98
C ALA A 204 5.11 -15.88 7.90
N GLY A 205 5.61 -14.88 8.64
CA GLY A 205 6.77 -15.00 9.53
C GLY A 205 8.10 -15.04 8.80
N CYS A 206 8.24 -14.31 7.71
CA CYS A 206 9.49 -14.16 6.98
C CYS A 206 10.32 -12.99 7.53
N ASN A 207 11.65 -13.07 7.46
CA ASN A 207 12.50 -11.89 7.53
C ASN A 207 12.37 -11.14 6.21
N VAL A 208 11.88 -9.90 6.25
CA VAL A 208 11.60 -9.12 5.05
C VAL A 208 12.67 -8.06 4.86
N ILE A 209 13.23 -8.00 3.64
CA ILE A 209 14.09 -6.91 3.17
C ILE A 209 13.34 -6.20 2.04
N ALA A 210 13.10 -4.91 2.19
CA ALA A 210 12.47 -4.11 1.16
C ALA A 210 13.50 -3.29 0.40
N MET A 211 13.41 -3.32 -0.94
CA MET A 211 14.06 -2.34 -1.81
C MET A 211 12.95 -1.48 -2.43
N PRO A 212 12.74 -0.24 -1.99
CA PRO A 212 11.67 0.58 -2.56
C PRO A 212 11.99 1.00 -3.99
N ARG A 213 10.96 1.08 -4.84
CA ARG A 213 11.07 1.72 -6.15
C ARG A 213 11.18 3.23 -5.98
N GLU A 214 12.03 3.87 -6.76
CA GLU A 214 12.33 5.29 -6.71
C GLU A 214 11.81 6.01 -7.95
N PHE A 215 11.12 7.15 -7.73
CA PHE A 215 10.62 8.00 -8.83
C PHE A 215 11.77 8.54 -9.69
N GLU A 216 12.86 8.95 -9.08
CA GLU A 216 14.04 9.52 -9.74
C GLU A 216 14.70 8.53 -10.71
N ARG A 217 14.53 7.22 -10.45
CA ARG A 217 14.96 6.13 -11.32
C ARG A 217 13.89 5.68 -12.33
N ARG A 218 12.73 6.34 -12.37
CA ARG A 218 11.58 5.98 -13.21
C ARG A 218 11.05 4.57 -12.95
N GLU A 219 11.20 4.07 -11.75
CA GLU A 219 10.75 2.75 -11.33
C GLU A 219 9.29 2.77 -10.84
N HIS A 220 8.82 3.97 -10.45
CA HIS A 220 7.46 4.21 -10.01
C HIS A 220 7.01 5.65 -10.33
N TYR A 221 5.71 5.93 -10.23
CA TYR A 221 5.14 7.26 -10.50
C TYR A 221 5.28 8.25 -9.33
N ASP A 222 5.67 7.77 -8.13
CA ASP A 222 5.96 8.58 -6.94
C ASP A 222 6.88 7.82 -5.96
N ASN A 223 7.24 8.44 -4.82
CA ASN A 223 8.12 7.87 -3.80
C ASN A 223 7.37 7.28 -2.59
N HIS A 224 6.08 6.92 -2.73
CA HIS A 224 5.32 6.37 -1.60
C HIS A 224 5.85 5.02 -1.09
N GLN A 225 6.56 4.24 -1.92
CA GLN A 225 7.18 2.99 -1.47
C GLN A 225 8.32 3.24 -0.48
N SER A 226 9.08 4.31 -0.63
CA SER A 226 10.08 4.73 0.35
C SER A 226 9.41 5.11 1.68
N GLU A 227 8.34 5.92 1.66
CA GLU A 227 7.57 6.27 2.86
C GLU A 227 7.06 5.02 3.61
N ILE A 228 6.53 4.03 2.88
CA ILE A 228 6.08 2.75 3.46
C ILE A 228 7.25 1.99 4.07
N THR A 229 8.34 1.85 3.32
CA THR A 229 9.53 1.11 3.77
C THR A 229 10.08 1.73 5.05
N ASP A 230 10.29 3.04 5.09
CA ASP A 230 10.80 3.77 6.25
C ASP A 230 9.90 3.59 7.48
N ALA A 231 8.58 3.66 7.29
CA ALA A 231 7.62 3.46 8.38
C ALA A 231 7.63 2.04 8.95
N PHE A 232 7.86 1.02 8.12
CA PHE A 232 7.97 -0.37 8.55
C PHE A 232 9.33 -0.65 9.22
N VAL A 233 10.41 -0.05 8.72
CA VAL A 233 11.74 -0.09 9.34
C VAL A 233 11.72 0.57 10.72
N ALA A 234 11.17 1.78 10.82
CA ALA A 234 11.04 2.51 12.10
C ALA A 234 10.25 1.74 13.17
N ARG A 235 9.31 0.89 12.73
CA ARG A 235 8.56 -0.02 13.61
C ARG A 235 9.32 -1.33 13.92
N GLY A 236 10.51 -1.51 13.37
CA GLY A 236 11.31 -2.72 13.55
C GLY A 236 10.69 -3.97 12.91
N LEU A 237 9.87 -3.82 11.88
CA LEU A 237 9.20 -4.94 11.22
C LEU A 237 10.03 -5.56 10.10
N ILE A 238 10.70 -4.71 9.30
CA ILE A 238 11.48 -5.11 8.14
C ILE A 238 12.88 -4.49 8.17
N LEU A 239 13.72 -4.93 7.24
CA LEU A 239 14.97 -4.27 6.86
C LEU A 239 14.75 -3.56 5.51
N ALA A 240 15.61 -2.58 5.21
CA ALA A 240 15.62 -1.88 3.92
C ALA A 240 16.99 -1.98 3.27
N ALA A 241 17.02 -1.89 1.94
CA ALA A 241 18.24 -1.76 1.16
C ALA A 241 17.96 -0.94 -0.10
N HIS A 242 18.84 -0.01 -0.45
CA HIS A 242 18.73 0.86 -1.63
C HIS A 242 19.78 0.52 -2.70
N ASP A 243 20.84 -0.17 -2.31
CA ASP A 243 21.92 -0.60 -3.20
C ASP A 243 22.44 -2.01 -2.85
N GLU A 244 23.51 -2.43 -3.54
CA GLU A 244 24.11 -3.76 -3.38
C GLU A 244 24.78 -3.93 -2.01
N ALA A 245 25.46 -2.90 -1.51
CA ALA A 245 26.16 -2.96 -0.23
C ALA A 245 25.16 -3.04 0.95
N GLU A 246 24.12 -2.24 0.90
CA GLU A 246 23.03 -2.28 1.87
C GLU A 246 22.26 -3.61 1.80
N MET A 247 22.05 -4.17 0.60
CA MET A 247 21.40 -5.48 0.44
C MET A 247 22.25 -6.60 1.05
N ALA A 248 23.56 -6.58 0.86
CA ALA A 248 24.47 -7.56 1.49
C ALA A 248 24.42 -7.46 3.03
N ALA A 249 24.45 -6.25 3.57
CA ALA A 249 24.36 -6.02 5.01
C ALA A 249 22.99 -6.43 5.58
N ALA A 250 21.90 -6.12 4.88
CA ALA A 250 20.54 -6.50 5.28
C ALA A 250 20.34 -8.02 5.24
N LEU A 251 20.91 -8.72 4.26
CA LEU A 251 20.89 -10.19 4.19
C LEU A 251 21.60 -10.80 5.39
N GLU A 252 22.80 -10.32 5.73
CA GLU A 252 23.54 -10.80 6.88
C GLU A 252 22.75 -10.60 8.17
N GLN A 253 22.16 -9.42 8.35
CA GLN A 253 21.31 -9.16 9.50
C GLN A 253 20.05 -10.05 9.50
N ALA A 254 19.42 -10.29 8.35
CA ALA A 254 18.22 -11.12 8.25
C ALA A 254 18.45 -12.59 8.59
N ARG A 255 19.64 -13.13 8.33
CA ARG A 255 20.01 -14.51 8.69
C ARG A 255 19.97 -14.77 10.20
N HIS A 256 20.34 -13.76 10.98
CA HIS A 256 20.46 -13.86 12.44
C HIS A 256 19.29 -13.26 13.21
N ARG A 257 18.40 -12.57 12.51
CA ARG A 257 17.25 -11.92 13.11
C ARG A 257 16.09 -12.89 13.30
N THR A 258 15.44 -12.83 14.46
CA THR A 258 14.11 -13.43 14.63
C THR A 258 13.07 -12.57 13.92
N PRO A 259 12.29 -13.12 12.99
CA PRO A 259 11.29 -12.34 12.28
C PRO A 259 10.19 -11.85 13.21
N THR A 260 9.71 -10.64 12.97
CA THR A 260 8.55 -10.09 13.66
C THR A 260 7.30 -10.38 12.83
N LEU A 261 6.38 -11.16 13.37
CA LEU A 261 5.10 -11.37 12.71
C LEU A 261 4.21 -10.13 12.87
N ALA A 262 3.56 -9.76 11.78
CA ALA A 262 2.58 -8.67 11.80
C ALA A 262 1.44 -8.95 10.83
N THR A 263 0.28 -8.38 11.14
CA THR A 263 -0.92 -8.47 10.30
C THR A 263 -1.63 -7.12 10.28
N THR A 264 -2.69 -7.02 9.51
CA THR A 264 -3.61 -5.90 9.54
C THR A 264 -4.94 -6.32 10.15
N ASP A 265 -5.42 -5.54 11.11
CA ASP A 265 -6.74 -5.67 11.71
C ASP A 265 -7.53 -4.37 11.49
N PRO A 266 -8.52 -4.35 10.59
CA PRO A 266 -9.37 -3.19 10.34
C PRO A 266 -10.59 -3.12 11.27
N SER A 267 -10.72 -3.96 12.29
CA SER A 267 -11.93 -4.10 13.12
C SER A 267 -12.36 -2.78 13.76
N GLU A 268 -11.43 -2.05 14.37
CA GLU A 268 -11.73 -0.77 15.05
C GLU A 268 -12.28 0.27 14.06
N LEU A 269 -11.68 0.39 12.87
CA LEU A 269 -12.18 1.29 11.82
C LEU A 269 -13.55 0.85 11.30
N ARG A 270 -13.72 -0.44 11.04
CA ARG A 270 -15.00 -1.00 10.60
C ARG A 270 -16.12 -0.72 11.61
N ASP A 271 -15.84 -0.95 12.89
CA ASP A 271 -16.82 -0.78 13.96
C ASP A 271 -17.19 0.71 14.13
N PHE A 272 -16.21 1.62 14.02
CA PHE A 272 -16.45 3.05 13.98
C PHE A 272 -17.36 3.44 12.79
N LEU A 273 -17.02 3.00 11.57
CA LEU A 273 -17.82 3.32 10.38
C LEU A 273 -19.24 2.75 10.47
N SER A 274 -19.39 1.54 10.99
CA SER A 274 -20.70 0.92 11.23
C SER A 274 -21.53 1.72 12.22
N ALA A 275 -20.93 2.21 13.30
CA ALA A 275 -21.60 3.06 14.28
C ALA A 275 -22.05 4.41 13.67
N GLU A 276 -21.22 5.02 12.80
CA GLU A 276 -21.60 6.27 12.12
C GLU A 276 -22.74 6.06 11.12
N ILE A 277 -22.77 4.94 10.41
CA ILE A 277 -23.88 4.55 9.53
C ILE A 277 -25.16 4.38 10.36
N ALA A 278 -25.12 3.63 11.46
CA ALA A 278 -26.27 3.40 12.33
C ALA A 278 -26.84 4.70 12.95
N LYS A 279 -25.98 5.71 13.23
CA LYS A 279 -26.45 7.04 13.68
C LYS A 279 -27.32 7.73 12.62
N VAL A 280 -26.94 7.61 11.36
CA VAL A 280 -27.70 8.17 10.24
C VAL A 280 -29.03 7.43 10.11
N GLU A 281 -29.04 6.10 10.17
CA GLU A 281 -30.25 5.29 10.10
C GLU A 281 -31.25 5.61 11.21
N LYS A 282 -30.81 5.78 12.45
CA LYS A 282 -31.69 6.16 13.59
C LYS A 282 -32.33 7.52 13.40
N ARG A 283 -31.60 8.52 12.83
CA ARG A 283 -32.19 9.84 12.50
C ARG A 283 -33.24 9.75 11.38
N ILE A 284 -33.31 8.62 10.74
CA ILE A 284 -34.24 8.28 9.68
C ILE A 284 -35.60 7.80 10.25
N ALA A 285 -35.52 7.05 11.35
CA ALA A 285 -36.67 6.41 11.96
C ALA A 285 -37.44 7.34 12.88
N GLN A 286 -36.88 8.51 13.20
CA GLN A 286 -37.52 9.60 13.96
C GLN A 286 -38.12 10.66 13.03
#